data_ccd71f09a435b3f3e50529a420239b0a
#
_entry.id   ccd71f09a435b3f3e50529a420239b0a
#
_cell.length_a   1.000
_cell.length_b   1.000
_cell.length_c   1.000
_cell.angle_alpha   90.00
_cell.angle_beta   90.00
_cell.angle_gamma   90.00
#
_symmetry.space_group_name_H-M   'P 1'
#
loop_
_entity.id
_entity.type
_entity.pdbx_description
1 polymer ?
#
loop_
_entity_poly.entity_id
_entity_poly.type
_entity_poly.pdbx_seq_one_letter_code
_entity_poly.pdbx_strand_id
1 'polypeptide(L)'
;MGIVSYQYSYALRHYGFAQGDIGKAMIVIAEMRSETRAAIGYDDDTLIAKAKNAHDMTAEQLDTYISVLEDDMITDEGRATYQQIKDGVASYQQIEAQILELGTASDPAKRMQAQQMAGEQMDPVFQQVYADMTSLLDSSVTNGNAMEAKLNVFRVVIFIVILLIIGVGFAGSEKAGKRIAKGIAGPLKALADRLDGFAAGD
;
A
#
# COMPACT_ATOMS: atom_id res chain seq x y z
N MET A 1 -1.56 -16.80 -15.08
CA MET A 1 -0.72 -16.22 -14.01
C MET A 1 -0.71 -14.70 -13.99
N GLY A 2 -0.77 -13.99 -15.13
CA GLY A 2 -0.62 -12.52 -15.17
C GLY A 2 -1.62 -11.69 -14.37
N ILE A 3 -2.91 -12.01 -14.35
CA ILE A 3 -3.96 -11.19 -13.70
C ILE A 3 -3.83 -11.21 -12.17
N VAL A 4 -3.58 -12.38 -11.57
CA VAL A 4 -3.43 -12.50 -10.10
C VAL A 4 -2.16 -11.78 -9.63
N SER A 5 -1.06 -11.93 -10.37
CA SER A 5 0.20 -11.25 -10.09
C SER A 5 0.05 -9.73 -10.18
N TYR A 6 -0.65 -9.22 -11.19
CA TYR A 6 -0.92 -7.80 -11.35
C TYR A 6 -1.76 -7.24 -10.18
N GLN A 7 -2.84 -7.92 -9.81
CA GLN A 7 -3.70 -7.51 -8.70
C GLN A 7 -2.96 -7.51 -7.36
N TYR A 8 -2.08 -8.49 -7.15
CA TYR A 8 -1.26 -8.55 -5.93
C TYR A 8 -0.23 -7.42 -5.88
N SER A 9 0.45 -7.15 -6.99
CA SER A 9 1.39 -6.03 -7.11
C SER A 9 0.71 -4.68 -6.94
N TYR A 10 -0.51 -4.53 -7.47
CA TYR A 10 -1.34 -3.34 -7.30
C TYR A 10 -1.71 -3.12 -5.83
N ALA A 11 -2.19 -4.17 -5.14
CA ALA A 11 -2.55 -4.09 -3.73
C ALA A 11 -1.34 -3.75 -2.84
N LEU A 12 -0.20 -4.39 -3.10
CA LEU A 12 1.03 -4.16 -2.35
C LEU A 12 1.53 -2.71 -2.55
N ARG A 13 1.49 -2.20 -3.77
CA ARG A 13 1.96 -0.84 -4.09
C ARG A 13 1.09 0.22 -3.44
N HIS A 14 -0.23 0.17 -3.65
CA HIS A 14 -1.13 1.25 -3.25
C HIS A 14 -1.65 1.15 -1.81
N TYR A 15 -1.51 0.00 -1.15
CA TYR A 15 -1.92 -0.15 0.24
C TYR A 15 -0.75 -0.52 1.16
N GLY A 16 0.09 -1.49 0.77
CA GLY A 16 1.18 -1.94 1.62
C GLY A 16 2.30 -0.91 1.74
N PHE A 17 2.79 -0.35 0.63
CA PHE A 17 3.85 0.66 0.65
C PHE A 17 3.33 2.01 1.16
N ALA A 18 2.12 2.42 0.76
CA ALA A 18 1.50 3.64 1.27
C ALA A 18 1.42 3.67 2.81
N GLN A 19 1.07 2.56 3.47
CA GLN A 19 1.08 2.48 4.94
C GLN A 19 2.48 2.75 5.52
N GLY A 20 3.52 2.21 4.89
CA GLY A 20 4.90 2.44 5.30
C GLY A 20 5.32 3.90 5.17
N ASP A 21 4.95 4.55 4.08
CA ASP A 21 5.33 5.94 3.80
C ASP A 21 4.51 6.94 4.63
N ILE A 22 3.23 6.68 4.90
CA ILE A 22 2.44 7.43 5.89
C ILE A 22 3.10 7.32 7.27
N GLY A 23 3.46 6.10 7.70
CA GLY A 23 4.13 5.89 8.99
C GLY A 23 5.46 6.64 9.12
N LYS A 24 6.27 6.68 8.06
CA LYS A 24 7.50 7.48 8.03
C LYS A 24 7.22 8.97 8.11
N ALA A 25 6.24 9.49 7.35
CA ALA A 25 5.85 10.89 7.42
C ALA A 25 5.40 11.29 8.84
N MET A 26 4.66 10.42 9.53
CA MET A 26 4.23 10.62 10.92
C MET A 26 5.43 10.69 11.90
N ILE A 27 6.43 9.84 11.71
CA ILE A 27 7.66 9.87 12.53
C ILE A 27 8.41 11.16 12.28
N VAL A 28 8.64 11.51 11.02
CA VAL A 28 9.47 12.67 10.64
C VAL A 28 8.83 13.98 11.08
N ILE A 29 7.50 14.16 10.97
CA ILE A 29 6.86 15.40 11.48
C ILE A 29 6.93 15.49 13.01
N ALA A 30 6.91 14.37 13.71
CA ALA A 30 7.08 14.35 15.17
C ALA A 30 8.54 14.67 15.58
N GLU A 31 9.53 14.19 14.83
CA GLU A 31 10.94 14.53 15.00
C GLU A 31 11.16 16.03 14.73
N MET A 32 10.65 16.56 13.62
CA MET A 32 10.73 17.97 13.24
C MET A 32 10.16 18.88 14.34
N ARG A 33 8.99 18.53 14.91
CA ARG A 33 8.43 19.24 16.06
C ARG A 33 9.35 19.20 17.29
N SER A 34 9.99 18.07 17.55
CA SER A 34 10.92 17.91 18.66
C SER A 34 12.17 18.78 18.49
N GLU A 35 12.70 18.84 17.27
CA GLU A 35 13.89 19.62 16.92
C GLU A 35 13.62 21.12 16.99
N THR A 36 12.44 21.57 16.54
CA THR A 36 12.00 22.96 16.72
C THR A 36 11.93 23.34 18.18
N ARG A 37 11.32 22.49 19.01
CA ARG A 37 11.25 22.74 20.46
C ARG A 37 12.64 22.74 21.12
N ALA A 38 13.53 21.86 20.67
CA ALA A 38 14.92 21.86 21.12
C ALA A 38 15.65 23.16 20.73
N ALA A 39 15.51 23.60 19.47
CA ALA A 39 16.15 24.82 18.98
C ALA A 39 15.73 26.07 19.76
N ILE A 40 14.45 26.20 20.11
CA ILE A 40 13.93 27.35 20.87
C ILE A 40 14.12 27.22 22.39
N GLY A 41 14.45 26.00 22.87
CA GLY A 41 14.65 25.70 24.29
C GLY A 41 16.11 25.80 24.76
N TYR A 42 17.09 25.75 23.85
CA TYR A 42 18.51 25.83 24.20
C TYR A 42 18.96 27.29 24.37
N ASP A 43 19.94 27.49 25.29
CA ASP A 43 20.64 28.75 25.46
C ASP A 43 22.03 28.72 24.82
N ASP A 44 22.51 27.57 24.38
CA ASP A 44 23.82 27.37 23.77
C ASP A 44 23.70 27.42 22.23
N ASP A 45 24.42 28.36 21.61
CA ASP A 45 24.38 28.58 20.15
C ASP A 45 24.77 27.33 19.34
N THR A 46 25.67 26.50 19.88
CA THR A 46 26.09 25.26 19.20
C THR A 46 24.95 24.23 19.21
N LEU A 47 24.23 24.11 20.32
CA LEU A 47 23.06 23.22 20.43
C LEU A 47 21.89 23.71 19.58
N ILE A 48 21.67 25.03 19.55
CA ILE A 48 20.69 25.68 18.67
C ILE A 48 21.00 25.37 17.20
N ALA A 49 22.25 25.59 16.78
CA ALA A 49 22.68 25.32 15.41
C ALA A 49 22.51 23.84 15.04
N LYS A 50 22.85 22.93 15.97
CA LYS A 50 22.67 21.49 15.76
C LYS A 50 21.19 21.11 15.59
N ALA A 51 20.31 21.65 16.44
CA ALA A 51 18.86 21.38 16.36
C ALA A 51 18.27 21.94 15.07
N LYS A 52 18.67 23.13 14.62
CA LYS A 52 18.25 23.70 13.32
C LYS A 52 18.70 22.84 12.15
N ASN A 53 19.95 22.39 12.14
CA ASN A 53 20.44 21.54 11.05
C ASN A 53 19.67 20.19 11.01
N ALA A 54 19.36 19.60 12.15
CA ALA A 54 18.54 18.40 12.22
C ALA A 54 17.12 18.68 11.69
N HIS A 55 16.50 19.78 12.11
CA HIS A 55 15.21 20.23 11.63
C HIS A 55 15.17 20.41 10.10
N ASP A 56 16.18 21.06 9.51
CA ASP A 56 16.21 21.28 8.06
C ASP A 56 16.28 19.95 7.30
N MET A 57 17.01 18.97 7.83
CA MET A 57 17.07 17.62 7.24
C MET A 57 15.73 16.87 7.37
N THR A 58 15.05 16.97 8.50
CA THR A 58 13.74 16.34 8.70
C THR A 58 12.65 17.03 7.90
N ALA A 59 12.72 18.34 7.68
CA ALA A 59 11.81 19.07 6.80
C ALA A 59 11.89 18.57 5.35
N GLU A 60 13.11 18.40 4.80
CA GLU A 60 13.32 17.86 3.46
C GLU A 60 12.82 16.40 3.34
N GLN A 61 13.01 15.59 4.38
CA GLN A 61 12.48 14.23 4.42
C GLN A 61 10.96 14.20 4.46
N LEU A 62 10.32 15.09 5.23
CA LEU A 62 8.87 15.20 5.30
C LEU A 62 8.29 15.55 3.94
N ASP A 63 8.83 16.54 3.25
CA ASP A 63 8.40 16.93 1.91
C ASP A 63 8.52 15.77 0.92
N THR A 64 9.59 14.98 1.03
CA THR A 64 9.79 13.79 0.20
C THR A 64 8.71 12.75 0.46
N TYR A 65 8.41 12.41 1.72
CA TYR A 65 7.38 11.42 2.04
C TYR A 65 5.97 11.90 1.67
N ILE A 66 5.64 13.18 1.90
CA ILE A 66 4.37 13.75 1.47
C ILE A 66 4.22 13.70 -0.05
N SER A 67 5.26 14.00 -0.81
CA SER A 67 5.26 13.92 -2.28
C SER A 67 5.02 12.49 -2.80
N VAL A 68 5.66 11.50 -2.18
CA VAL A 68 5.50 10.09 -2.57
C VAL A 68 4.08 9.59 -2.36
N LEU A 69 3.39 10.06 -1.32
CA LEU A 69 2.02 9.66 -1.01
C LEU A 69 1.01 10.08 -2.08
N GLU A 70 1.29 11.10 -2.89
CA GLU A 70 0.35 11.58 -3.93
C GLU A 70 -0.02 10.49 -4.93
N ASP A 71 0.97 9.72 -5.38
CA ASP A 71 0.79 8.65 -6.38
C ASP A 71 0.01 7.44 -5.82
N ASP A 72 -0.03 7.29 -4.51
CA ASP A 72 -0.69 6.17 -3.83
C ASP A 72 -2.18 6.45 -3.52
N MET A 73 -2.64 7.70 -3.69
CA MET A 73 -4.01 8.12 -3.40
C MET A 73 -4.98 7.78 -4.53
N ILE A 74 -5.42 6.53 -4.57
CA ILE A 74 -6.27 5.98 -5.64
C ILE A 74 -7.78 6.19 -5.43
N THR A 75 -8.22 6.51 -4.20
CA THR A 75 -9.63 6.78 -3.87
C THR A 75 -9.89 8.28 -3.75
N ASP A 76 -11.14 8.71 -3.98
CA ASP A 76 -11.51 10.12 -3.83
C ASP A 76 -11.37 10.60 -2.38
N GLU A 77 -11.74 9.74 -1.42
CA GLU A 77 -11.55 10.00 0.01
C GLU A 77 -10.07 10.12 0.38
N GLY A 78 -9.23 9.17 -0.11
CA GLY A 78 -7.79 9.24 0.10
C GLY A 78 -7.16 10.51 -0.46
N ARG A 79 -7.55 10.93 -1.66
CA ARG A 79 -7.10 12.19 -2.27
C ARG A 79 -7.53 13.42 -1.47
N ALA A 80 -8.76 13.43 -0.96
CA ALA A 80 -9.26 14.53 -0.13
C ALA A 80 -8.48 14.63 1.19
N THR A 81 -8.27 13.51 1.89
CA THR A 81 -7.49 13.47 3.13
C THR A 81 -6.02 13.83 2.89
N TYR A 82 -5.42 13.33 1.80
CA TYR A 82 -4.07 13.70 1.41
C TYR A 82 -3.93 15.21 1.18
N GLN A 83 -4.89 15.85 0.50
CA GLN A 83 -4.85 17.30 0.29
C GLN A 83 -4.94 18.07 1.62
N GLN A 84 -5.76 17.62 2.57
CA GLN A 84 -5.83 18.19 3.91
C GLN A 84 -4.48 18.06 4.64
N ILE A 85 -3.82 16.90 4.55
CA ILE A 85 -2.48 16.69 5.11
C ILE A 85 -1.48 17.65 4.47
N LYS A 86 -1.45 17.75 3.16
CA LYS A 86 -0.54 18.63 2.40
C LYS A 86 -0.68 20.09 2.81
N ASP A 87 -1.91 20.58 2.88
CA ASP A 87 -2.22 21.95 3.29
C ASP A 87 -1.87 22.19 4.77
N GLY A 88 -2.14 21.20 5.61
CA GLY A 88 -1.79 21.20 7.04
C GLY A 88 -0.29 21.24 7.26
N VAL A 89 0.49 20.41 6.54
CA VAL A 89 1.96 20.40 6.60
C VAL A 89 2.53 21.74 6.16
N ALA A 90 2.03 22.32 5.07
CA ALA A 90 2.48 23.64 4.62
C ALA A 90 2.19 24.74 5.67
N SER A 91 1.01 24.71 6.29
CA SER A 91 0.68 25.61 7.41
C SER A 91 1.57 25.40 8.62
N TYR A 92 1.83 24.13 8.97
CA TYR A 92 2.73 23.78 10.06
C TYR A 92 4.14 24.32 9.84
N GLN A 93 4.74 24.08 8.67
CA GLN A 93 6.08 24.57 8.30
C GLN A 93 6.15 26.11 8.31
N GLN A 94 5.10 26.78 7.87
CA GLN A 94 5.05 28.26 7.90
C GLN A 94 5.08 28.81 9.34
N ILE A 95 4.31 28.22 10.26
CA ILE A 95 4.28 28.61 11.67
C ILE A 95 5.63 28.30 12.31
N GLU A 96 6.19 27.13 12.02
CA GLU A 96 7.46 26.65 12.55
C GLU A 96 8.63 27.54 12.14
N ALA A 97 8.68 27.99 10.89
CA ALA A 97 9.69 28.94 10.42
C ALA A 97 9.68 30.25 11.24
N GLN A 98 8.49 30.78 11.55
CA GLN A 98 8.35 31.98 12.39
C GLN A 98 8.82 31.70 13.84
N ILE A 99 8.48 30.54 14.38
CA ILE A 99 8.90 30.12 15.72
C ILE A 99 10.42 30.02 15.79
N LEU A 100 11.06 29.39 14.81
CA LEU A 100 12.52 29.27 14.75
C LEU A 100 13.21 30.63 14.62
N GLU A 101 12.68 31.54 13.80
CA GLU A 101 13.22 32.90 13.67
C GLU A 101 13.20 33.65 15.01
N LEU A 102 12.05 33.62 15.70
CA LEU A 102 11.87 34.29 16.98
C LEU A 102 12.65 33.59 18.12
N GLY A 103 12.62 32.27 18.15
CA GLY A 103 13.12 31.47 19.25
C GLY A 103 14.64 31.36 19.29
N THR A 104 15.31 31.57 18.16
CA THR A 104 16.78 31.61 18.07
C THR A 104 17.35 33.03 18.10
N ALA A 105 16.50 34.05 18.30
CA ALA A 105 16.96 35.43 18.48
C ALA A 105 17.63 35.61 19.85
N SER A 106 18.56 36.57 19.94
CA SER A 106 19.22 36.91 21.19
C SER A 106 18.28 37.64 22.18
N ASP A 107 17.12 38.11 21.74
CA ASP A 107 16.14 38.84 22.53
C ASP A 107 15.28 37.87 23.36
N PRO A 108 15.33 37.92 24.71
CA PRO A 108 14.52 37.04 25.56
C PRO A 108 12.99 37.19 25.34
N ALA A 109 12.51 38.39 24.99
CA ALA A 109 11.07 38.59 24.73
C ALA A 109 10.64 37.87 23.46
N LYS A 110 11.44 37.85 22.40
CA LYS A 110 11.19 37.09 21.17
C LYS A 110 11.19 35.57 21.44
N ARG A 111 12.15 35.11 22.23
CA ARG A 111 12.22 33.68 22.61
C ARG A 111 10.99 33.23 23.41
N MET A 112 10.50 34.05 24.33
CA MET A 112 9.29 33.79 25.05
C MET A 112 8.06 33.76 24.12
N GLN A 113 7.99 34.68 23.16
CA GLN A 113 6.95 34.71 22.13
C GLN A 113 6.99 33.42 21.28
N ALA A 114 8.17 32.95 20.88
CA ALA A 114 8.32 31.70 20.14
C ALA A 114 7.80 30.48 20.92
N GLN A 115 8.09 30.41 22.22
CA GLN A 115 7.60 29.33 23.09
C GLN A 115 6.06 29.37 23.23
N GLN A 116 5.47 30.54 23.33
CA GLN A 116 4.02 30.72 23.34
C GLN A 116 3.40 30.29 22.00
N MET A 117 3.94 30.74 20.89
CA MET A 117 3.49 30.35 19.55
C MET A 117 3.60 28.84 19.33
N ALA A 118 4.66 28.20 19.83
CA ALA A 118 4.82 26.75 19.73
C ALA A 118 3.69 25.97 20.44
N GLY A 119 3.22 26.46 21.60
CA GLY A 119 2.10 25.85 22.32
C GLY A 119 0.73 26.21 21.74
N GLU A 120 0.51 27.48 21.36
CA GLU A 120 -0.82 27.97 21.00
C GLU A 120 -1.15 27.83 19.49
N GLN A 121 -0.14 27.85 18.62
CA GLN A 121 -0.36 27.82 17.16
C GLN A 121 0.20 26.56 16.51
N MET A 122 1.46 26.17 16.79
CA MET A 122 2.08 25.02 16.14
C MET A 122 1.46 23.69 16.61
N ASP A 123 1.27 23.52 17.92
CA ASP A 123 0.75 22.26 18.47
C ASP A 123 -0.64 21.88 17.97
N PRO A 124 -1.62 22.78 17.90
CA PRO A 124 -2.92 22.43 17.32
C PRO A 124 -2.84 21.99 15.86
N VAL A 125 -2.04 22.67 15.05
CA VAL A 125 -1.85 22.29 13.63
C VAL A 125 -1.16 20.93 13.52
N PHE A 126 -0.11 20.70 14.32
CA PHE A 126 0.54 19.39 14.42
C PHE A 126 -0.46 18.28 14.76
N GLN A 127 -1.30 18.48 15.78
CA GLN A 127 -2.28 17.49 16.20
C GLN A 127 -3.29 17.18 15.08
N GLN A 128 -3.72 18.21 14.34
CA GLN A 128 -4.64 18.02 13.23
C GLN A 128 -3.98 17.22 12.08
N VAL A 129 -2.77 17.60 11.65
CA VAL A 129 -2.02 16.89 10.61
C VAL A 129 -1.77 15.43 11.02
N TYR A 130 -1.37 15.22 12.28
CA TYR A 130 -1.14 13.88 12.79
C TYR A 130 -2.40 13.02 12.83
N ALA A 131 -3.55 13.61 13.18
CA ALA A 131 -4.85 12.95 13.16
C ALA A 131 -5.28 12.61 11.72
N ASP A 132 -5.07 13.51 10.77
CA ASP A 132 -5.38 13.29 9.35
C ASP A 132 -4.49 12.18 8.75
N MET A 133 -3.20 12.15 9.09
CA MET A 133 -2.29 11.05 8.72
C MET A 133 -2.74 9.71 9.33
N THR A 134 -3.17 9.72 10.59
CA THR A 134 -3.71 8.52 11.25
C THR A 134 -4.97 8.01 10.54
N SER A 135 -5.89 8.91 10.20
CA SER A 135 -7.10 8.58 9.45
C SER A 135 -6.78 7.99 8.07
N LEU A 136 -5.79 8.57 7.37
CA LEU A 136 -5.33 8.05 6.08
C LEU A 136 -4.70 6.65 6.22
N LEU A 137 -3.91 6.43 7.27
CA LEU A 137 -3.32 5.13 7.58
C LEU A 137 -4.39 4.07 7.85
N ASP A 138 -5.39 4.38 8.69
CA ASP A 138 -6.49 3.48 9.03
C ASP A 138 -7.35 3.15 7.80
N SER A 139 -7.62 4.13 6.95
CA SER A 139 -8.30 3.94 5.66
C SER A 139 -7.49 3.03 4.74
N SER A 140 -6.17 3.24 4.66
CA SER A 140 -5.26 2.43 3.85
C SER A 140 -5.21 0.97 4.34
N VAL A 141 -5.16 0.74 5.66
CA VAL A 141 -5.23 -0.60 6.28
C VAL A 141 -6.56 -1.28 5.97
N THR A 142 -7.67 -0.56 6.15
CA THR A 142 -9.02 -1.08 5.90
C THR A 142 -9.21 -1.48 4.44
N ASN A 143 -8.79 -0.63 3.51
CA ASN A 143 -8.87 -0.88 2.08
C ASN A 143 -7.94 -2.03 1.66
N GLY A 144 -6.75 -2.12 2.25
CA GLY A 144 -5.81 -3.23 2.05
C GLY A 144 -6.42 -4.58 2.47
N ASN A 145 -7.02 -4.64 3.64
CA ASN A 145 -7.71 -5.85 4.15
C ASN A 145 -8.91 -6.24 3.27
N ALA A 146 -9.70 -5.26 2.81
CA ALA A 146 -10.81 -5.50 1.89
C ALA A 146 -10.32 -6.03 0.53
N MET A 147 -9.18 -5.57 0.05
CA MET A 147 -8.56 -6.05 -1.18
C MET A 147 -8.04 -7.48 -1.02
N GLU A 148 -7.40 -7.79 0.11
CA GLU A 148 -6.97 -9.16 0.43
C GLU A 148 -8.15 -10.14 0.43
N ALA A 149 -9.27 -9.78 1.05
CA ALA A 149 -10.48 -10.58 1.04
C ALA A 149 -10.99 -10.85 -0.39
N LYS A 150 -11.03 -9.82 -1.26
CA LYS A 150 -11.41 -9.96 -2.67
C LYS A 150 -10.45 -10.87 -3.44
N LEU A 151 -9.14 -10.73 -3.23
CA LEU A 151 -8.13 -11.59 -3.86
C LEU A 151 -8.28 -13.05 -3.43
N ASN A 152 -8.61 -13.29 -2.18
CA ASN A 152 -8.84 -14.64 -1.66
C ASN A 152 -10.06 -15.31 -2.30
N VAL A 153 -11.20 -14.59 -2.42
CA VAL A 153 -12.37 -15.06 -3.14
C VAL A 153 -12.04 -15.34 -4.61
N PHE A 154 -11.33 -14.46 -5.28
CA PHE A 154 -10.93 -14.64 -6.68
C PHE A 154 -10.04 -15.87 -6.88
N ARG A 155 -9.10 -16.12 -5.95
CA ARG A 155 -8.27 -17.33 -5.96
C ARG A 155 -9.10 -18.60 -5.86
N VAL A 156 -10.11 -18.63 -4.96
CA VAL A 156 -11.00 -19.78 -4.79
C VAL A 156 -11.83 -20.01 -6.05
N VAL A 157 -12.37 -18.96 -6.66
CA VAL A 157 -13.14 -19.05 -7.91
C VAL A 157 -12.29 -19.61 -9.04
N ILE A 158 -11.06 -19.11 -9.23
CA ILE A 158 -10.14 -19.66 -10.24
C ILE A 158 -9.86 -21.14 -9.99
N PHE A 159 -9.62 -21.53 -8.75
CA PHE A 159 -9.37 -22.93 -8.41
C PHE A 159 -10.55 -23.84 -8.76
N ILE A 160 -11.79 -23.40 -8.47
CA ILE A 160 -13.00 -24.11 -8.84
C ILE A 160 -13.13 -24.25 -10.37
N VAL A 161 -12.87 -23.15 -11.11
CA VAL A 161 -12.93 -23.17 -12.58
C VAL A 161 -11.91 -24.16 -13.17
N ILE A 162 -10.68 -24.18 -12.63
CA ILE A 162 -9.66 -25.14 -13.06
C ILE A 162 -10.11 -26.58 -12.80
N LEU A 163 -10.68 -26.86 -11.62
CA LEU A 163 -11.22 -28.19 -11.31
C LEU A 163 -12.34 -28.61 -12.25
N LEU A 164 -13.23 -27.70 -12.62
CA LEU A 164 -14.31 -27.95 -13.59
C LEU A 164 -13.75 -28.28 -14.99
N ILE A 165 -12.76 -27.51 -15.46
CA ILE A 165 -12.09 -27.74 -16.75
C ILE A 165 -11.44 -29.14 -16.77
N ILE A 166 -10.71 -29.48 -15.70
CA ILE A 166 -10.10 -30.82 -15.56
C ILE A 166 -11.16 -31.90 -15.55
N GLY A 167 -12.25 -31.74 -14.78
CA GLY A 167 -13.35 -32.70 -14.71
C GLY A 167 -14.02 -32.93 -16.07
N VAL A 168 -14.32 -31.87 -16.82
CA VAL A 168 -14.89 -31.95 -18.19
C VAL A 168 -13.89 -32.62 -19.15
N GLY A 169 -12.62 -32.30 -19.05
CA GLY A 169 -11.55 -32.90 -19.84
C GLY A 169 -11.45 -34.42 -19.60
N PHE A 170 -11.50 -34.85 -18.34
CA PHE A 170 -11.52 -36.28 -18.00
C PHE A 170 -12.75 -37.02 -18.56
N ALA A 171 -13.95 -36.44 -18.37
CA ALA A 171 -15.21 -37.06 -18.88
C ALA A 171 -15.21 -37.10 -20.40
N GLY A 172 -14.68 -36.09 -21.08
CA GLY A 172 -14.52 -36.06 -22.54
C GLY A 172 -13.53 -37.11 -23.03
N SER A 173 -12.41 -37.25 -22.37
CA SER A 173 -11.36 -38.23 -22.69
C SER A 173 -11.83 -39.66 -22.53
N GLU A 174 -12.61 -39.96 -21.47
CA GLU A 174 -13.21 -41.30 -21.29
C GLU A 174 -14.20 -41.64 -22.38
N LYS A 175 -15.10 -40.72 -22.78
CA LYS A 175 -16.05 -40.93 -23.89
C LYS A 175 -15.32 -41.11 -25.23
N ALA A 176 -14.27 -40.34 -25.50
CA ALA A 176 -13.45 -40.45 -26.69
C ALA A 176 -12.72 -41.81 -26.73
N GLY A 177 -12.12 -42.21 -25.62
CA GLY A 177 -11.45 -43.52 -25.47
C GLY A 177 -12.41 -44.70 -25.71
N LYS A 178 -13.61 -44.65 -25.16
CA LYS A 178 -14.66 -45.69 -25.40
C LYS A 178 -15.11 -45.74 -26.86
N ARG A 179 -15.20 -44.58 -27.56
CA ARG A 179 -15.54 -44.54 -28.98
C ARG A 179 -14.45 -45.12 -29.87
N ILE A 180 -13.19 -44.78 -29.58
CA ILE A 180 -12.02 -45.29 -30.31
C ILE A 180 -11.91 -46.82 -30.09
N ALA A 181 -12.03 -47.26 -28.83
CA ALA A 181 -11.96 -48.68 -28.50
C ALA A 181 -13.06 -49.48 -29.23
N LYS A 182 -14.31 -49.00 -29.27
CA LYS A 182 -15.41 -49.65 -30.05
C LYS A 182 -15.16 -49.60 -31.55
N GLY A 183 -14.61 -48.50 -32.05
CA GLY A 183 -14.31 -48.34 -33.48
C GLY A 183 -13.20 -49.26 -34.00
N ILE A 184 -12.27 -49.64 -33.12
CA ILE A 184 -11.16 -50.55 -33.46
C ILE A 184 -11.45 -52.00 -33.06
N ALA A 185 -11.99 -52.24 -31.89
CA ALA A 185 -12.24 -53.59 -31.40
C ALA A 185 -13.38 -54.30 -32.17
N GLY A 186 -14.39 -53.55 -32.64
CA GLY A 186 -15.48 -54.10 -33.41
C GLY A 186 -15.03 -54.70 -34.76
N PRO A 187 -14.35 -53.91 -35.63
CA PRO A 187 -13.82 -54.43 -36.91
C PRO A 187 -12.77 -55.52 -36.73
N LEU A 188 -11.89 -55.43 -35.72
CA LEU A 188 -10.90 -56.47 -35.43
C LEU A 188 -11.54 -57.78 -34.99
N LYS A 189 -12.58 -57.72 -34.15
CA LYS A 189 -13.34 -58.90 -33.79
C LYS A 189 -14.04 -59.54 -34.99
N ALA A 190 -14.69 -58.73 -35.82
CA ALA A 190 -15.33 -59.22 -37.05
C ALA A 190 -14.33 -59.82 -38.04
N LEU A 191 -13.11 -59.31 -38.09
CA LEU A 191 -12.02 -59.89 -38.88
C LEU A 191 -11.53 -61.23 -38.28
N ALA A 192 -11.35 -61.31 -36.98
CA ALA A 192 -10.98 -62.55 -36.28
C ALA A 192 -12.07 -63.64 -36.46
N ASP A 193 -13.32 -63.30 -36.28
CA ASP A 193 -14.45 -64.20 -36.48
C ASP A 193 -14.54 -64.75 -37.92
N ARG A 194 -14.16 -63.91 -38.93
CA ARG A 194 -14.07 -64.35 -40.31
C ARG A 194 -12.87 -65.27 -40.58
N LEU A 195 -11.71 -64.96 -39.99
CA LEU A 195 -10.52 -65.81 -40.11
C LEU A 195 -10.72 -67.17 -39.45
N ASP A 196 -11.42 -67.23 -38.33
CA ASP A 196 -11.77 -68.48 -37.64
C ASP A 196 -12.77 -69.31 -38.50
N GLY A 197 -13.73 -68.68 -39.19
CA GLY A 197 -14.61 -69.34 -40.13
C GLY A 197 -13.86 -69.92 -41.33
N PHE A 198 -12.92 -69.20 -41.88
CA PHE A 198 -12.04 -69.70 -42.96
C PHE A 198 -11.15 -70.86 -42.48
N ALA A 199 -10.65 -70.82 -41.22
CA ALA A 199 -9.84 -71.91 -40.67
C ALA A 199 -10.65 -73.19 -40.36
N ALA A 200 -11.97 -73.06 -40.16
CA ALA A 200 -12.89 -74.16 -39.91
C ALA A 200 -13.45 -74.85 -41.22
N GLY A 201 -13.11 -74.27 -42.39
CA GLY A 201 -13.46 -74.90 -43.69
C GLY A 201 -14.82 -74.54 -44.24
N ASP A 202 -15.47 -73.44 -43.80
CA ASP A 202 -16.69 -72.89 -44.39
C ASP A 202 -16.42 -71.90 -45.53
#